data_8dd196c86c7476f2cb8d26046fef14da
#
_entry.id   8dd196c86c7476f2cb8d26046fef14da
#
_cell.length_a   1.000
_cell.length_b   1.000
_cell.length_c   1.000
_cell.angle_alpha   90.00
_cell.angle_beta   90.00
_cell.angle_gamma   90.00
#
_symmetry.space_group_name_H-M   'P 1'
#
loop_
_entity.id
_entity.type
_entity.pdbx_description
1 polymer ?
#
loop_
_entity_poly.entity_id
_entity_poly.type
_entity_poly.pdbx_seq_one_letter_code
_entity_poly.pdbx_strand_id
1 'polypeptide(L)'
;LGVSPFKYDLQVYNYFWNNFLNKISIFPGALEFIDDMKARGIKIGICTDMTAHIQFRKIDRLGLTGRLDAMITSEEAGIEKPNRRMFDMIATKLGVKNDEVIYVGDSYKKDVMGAKNAGMTPVWYLSLQNKTDEDVLAVSSYPELKNIVNRAM
;
A
#
# COMPACT_ATOMS: atom_id res chain seq x y z
N LEU A 1 -24.86 18.83 25.99
CA LEU A 1 -25.15 17.44 26.24
C LEU A 1 -24.11 16.89 27.24
N GLY A 2 -24.22 17.09 28.56
CA GLY A 2 -23.26 16.77 29.63
C GLY A 2 -22.65 15.34 29.69
N VAL A 3 -22.27 14.78 28.56
CA VAL A 3 -21.62 13.47 28.46
C VAL A 3 -20.12 13.69 28.26
N SER A 4 -19.33 13.09 29.18
CA SER A 4 -17.87 13.10 29.03
C SER A 4 -17.48 12.47 27.68
N PRO A 5 -16.69 13.15 26.84
CA PRO A 5 -16.25 12.61 25.56
C PRO A 5 -15.50 11.27 25.73
N PHE A 6 -14.76 11.08 26.82
CA PHE A 6 -14.00 9.85 27.08
C PHE A 6 -14.85 8.64 27.48
N LYS A 7 -16.10 8.82 27.86
CA LYS A 7 -16.94 7.70 28.36
C LYS A 7 -17.21 6.65 27.29
N TYR A 8 -17.28 7.05 26.02
CA TYR A 8 -17.65 6.17 24.89
C TYR A 8 -16.58 6.06 23.82
N ASP A 9 -15.47 6.79 23.94
CA ASP A 9 -14.45 6.88 22.88
C ASP A 9 -13.93 5.51 22.42
N LEU A 10 -13.56 4.64 23.36
CA LEU A 10 -13.08 3.30 23.02
C LEU A 10 -14.18 2.43 22.37
N GLN A 11 -15.43 2.57 22.81
CA GLN A 11 -16.55 1.82 22.26
C GLN A 11 -16.84 2.26 20.82
N VAL A 12 -16.86 3.58 20.56
CA VAL A 12 -17.05 4.18 19.24
C VAL A 12 -15.89 3.80 18.31
N TYR A 13 -14.66 3.92 18.79
CA TYR A 13 -13.45 3.51 18.07
C TYR A 13 -13.52 2.03 17.65
N ASN A 14 -13.78 1.14 18.57
CA ASN A 14 -13.88 -0.29 18.32
C ASN A 14 -15.05 -0.63 17.38
N TYR A 15 -16.20 0.00 17.57
CA TYR A 15 -17.37 -0.17 16.70
C TYR A 15 -17.05 0.24 15.27
N PHE A 16 -16.46 1.43 15.07
CA PHE A 16 -16.07 1.93 13.76
C PHE A 16 -15.11 0.98 13.05
N TRP A 17 -13.98 0.67 13.69
CA TRP A 17 -12.94 -0.15 13.07
C TRP A 17 -13.39 -1.60 12.85
N ASN A 18 -14.14 -2.20 13.74
CA ASN A 18 -14.66 -3.56 13.53
C ASN A 18 -15.63 -3.60 12.33
N ASN A 19 -16.54 -2.63 12.24
CA ASN A 19 -17.46 -2.54 11.09
C ASN A 19 -16.71 -2.27 9.79
N PHE A 20 -15.72 -1.39 9.80
CA PHE A 20 -14.88 -1.10 8.63
C PHE A 20 -14.13 -2.36 8.17
N LEU A 21 -13.42 -3.02 9.08
CA LEU A 21 -12.63 -4.23 8.78
C LEU A 21 -13.50 -5.40 8.27
N ASN A 22 -14.74 -5.49 8.74
CA ASN A 22 -15.67 -6.51 8.25
C ASN A 22 -16.16 -6.26 6.81
N LYS A 23 -16.06 -5.01 6.32
CA LYS A 23 -16.52 -4.60 4.99
C LYS A 23 -15.41 -4.53 3.93
N ILE A 24 -14.15 -4.49 4.35
CA ILE A 24 -13.05 -4.49 3.38
C ILE A 24 -12.88 -5.85 2.74
N SER A 25 -12.53 -5.85 1.47
CA SER A 25 -12.15 -7.03 0.71
C SER A 25 -10.89 -6.73 -0.11
N ILE A 26 -10.16 -7.77 -0.44
CA ILE A 26 -9.03 -7.63 -1.36
C ILE A 26 -9.55 -7.45 -2.79
N PHE A 27 -8.82 -6.68 -3.59
CA PHE A 27 -9.15 -6.54 -5.00
C PHE A 27 -9.00 -7.88 -5.74
N PRO A 28 -9.87 -8.17 -6.73
CA PRO A 28 -9.77 -9.38 -7.53
C PRO A 28 -8.39 -9.54 -8.17
N GLY A 29 -7.80 -10.72 -8.07
CA GLY A 29 -6.49 -11.04 -8.62
C GLY A 29 -5.29 -10.58 -7.78
N ALA A 30 -5.50 -9.88 -6.66
CA ALA A 30 -4.39 -9.37 -5.85
C ALA A 30 -3.62 -10.47 -5.13
N LEU A 31 -4.30 -11.45 -4.54
CA LEU A 31 -3.63 -12.56 -3.85
C LEU A 31 -2.85 -13.43 -4.82
N GLU A 32 -3.46 -13.77 -5.95
CA GLU A 32 -2.84 -14.55 -7.02
C GLU A 32 -1.60 -13.84 -7.58
N PHE A 33 -1.69 -12.51 -7.75
CA PHE A 33 -0.54 -11.69 -8.17
C PHE A 33 0.58 -11.75 -7.13
N ILE A 34 0.27 -11.54 -5.84
CA ILE A 34 1.26 -11.57 -4.76
C ILE A 34 1.91 -12.95 -4.66
N ASP A 35 1.12 -14.02 -4.69
CA ASP A 35 1.63 -15.39 -4.61
C ASP A 35 2.53 -15.73 -5.81
N ASP A 36 2.19 -15.27 -7.04
CA ASP A 36 3.03 -15.42 -8.22
C ASP A 36 4.37 -14.65 -8.08
N MET A 37 4.33 -13.42 -7.60
CA MET A 37 5.54 -12.61 -7.36
C MET A 37 6.45 -13.29 -6.32
N LYS A 38 5.88 -13.78 -5.24
CA LYS A 38 6.61 -14.51 -4.19
C LYS A 38 7.25 -15.80 -4.73
N ALA A 39 6.54 -16.58 -5.53
CA ALA A 39 7.06 -17.79 -6.18
C ALA A 39 8.27 -17.51 -7.08
N ARG A 40 8.37 -16.29 -7.60
CA ARG A 40 9.49 -15.80 -8.44
C ARG A 40 10.61 -15.15 -7.62
N GLY A 41 10.53 -15.17 -6.29
CA GLY A 41 11.52 -14.56 -5.39
C GLY A 41 11.42 -13.02 -5.29
N ILE A 42 10.35 -12.42 -5.80
CA ILE A 42 10.13 -10.98 -5.70
C ILE A 42 9.60 -10.65 -4.30
N LYS A 43 10.23 -9.69 -3.64
CA LYS A 43 9.81 -9.23 -2.32
C LYS A 43 8.63 -8.28 -2.41
N ILE A 44 7.68 -8.42 -1.47
CA ILE A 44 6.47 -7.63 -1.41
C ILE A 44 6.45 -6.77 -0.15
N GLY A 45 6.33 -5.45 -0.32
CA GLY A 45 6.25 -4.49 0.78
C GLY A 45 5.00 -3.62 0.74
N ILE A 46 4.60 -3.13 1.90
CA ILE A 46 3.54 -2.12 2.05
C ILE A 46 4.14 -0.82 2.61
N CYS A 47 3.84 0.31 1.94
CA CYS A 47 4.15 1.65 2.41
C CYS A 47 2.83 2.43 2.56
N THR A 48 2.49 2.84 3.79
CA THR A 48 1.13 3.31 4.09
C THR A 48 1.08 4.48 5.08
N ASP A 49 0.20 5.46 4.81
CA ASP A 49 -0.06 6.59 5.72
C ASP A 49 -1.12 6.19 6.76
N MET A 50 -0.78 5.32 7.69
CA MET A 50 -1.70 4.88 8.73
C MET A 50 -0.95 4.32 9.94
N THR A 51 -1.66 4.21 11.08
CA THR A 51 -1.12 3.57 12.29
C THR A 51 -0.87 2.08 12.08
N ALA A 52 0.21 1.58 12.65
CA ALA A 52 0.63 0.19 12.51
C ALA A 52 -0.44 -0.79 12.99
N HIS A 53 -1.07 -0.49 14.15
CA HIS A 53 -2.13 -1.32 14.71
C HIS A 53 -3.28 -1.59 13.73
N ILE A 54 -3.78 -0.56 13.05
CA ILE A 54 -4.87 -0.71 12.09
C ILE A 54 -4.40 -1.46 10.83
N GLN A 55 -3.18 -1.21 10.38
CA GLN A 55 -2.65 -1.92 9.21
C GLN A 55 -2.43 -3.40 9.47
N PHE A 56 -1.94 -3.80 10.63
CA PHE A 56 -1.86 -5.23 11.00
C PHE A 56 -3.22 -5.92 10.96
N ARG A 57 -4.26 -5.27 11.49
CA ARG A 57 -5.63 -5.81 11.43
C ARG A 57 -6.16 -5.93 10.00
N LYS A 58 -5.83 -4.96 9.10
CA LYS A 58 -6.18 -5.04 7.68
C LYS A 58 -5.45 -6.18 6.99
N ILE A 59 -4.14 -6.30 7.21
CA ILE A 59 -3.29 -7.36 6.63
C ILE A 59 -3.86 -8.73 6.98
N ASP A 60 -4.17 -8.95 8.26
CA ASP A 60 -4.76 -10.20 8.74
C ASP A 60 -6.14 -10.45 8.09
N ARG A 61 -7.02 -9.48 8.14
CA ARG A 61 -8.38 -9.56 7.57
C ARG A 61 -8.40 -9.84 6.07
N LEU A 62 -7.42 -9.33 5.33
CA LEU A 62 -7.29 -9.47 3.88
C LEU A 62 -6.49 -10.72 3.46
N GLY A 63 -6.06 -11.56 4.41
CA GLY A 63 -5.30 -12.77 4.11
C GLY A 63 -3.87 -12.51 3.62
N LEU A 64 -3.29 -11.35 3.97
CA LEU A 64 -1.94 -10.96 3.58
C LEU A 64 -0.86 -11.38 4.58
N THR A 65 -1.24 -11.90 5.74
CA THR A 65 -0.32 -12.42 6.76
C THR A 65 0.55 -13.54 6.15
N GLY A 66 1.87 -13.43 6.30
CA GLY A 66 2.85 -14.34 5.71
C GLY A 66 3.16 -14.14 4.22
N ARG A 67 2.44 -13.23 3.53
CA ARG A 67 2.68 -12.88 2.12
C ARG A 67 3.56 -11.65 1.94
N LEU A 68 3.71 -10.85 2.98
CA LEU A 68 4.48 -9.60 2.95
C LEU A 68 5.87 -9.80 3.55
N ASP A 69 6.88 -9.18 2.94
CA ASP A 69 8.26 -9.22 3.40
C ASP A 69 8.60 -8.00 4.28
N ALA A 70 7.91 -6.87 4.07
CA ALA A 70 8.10 -5.65 4.86
C ALA A 70 6.84 -4.77 4.87
N MET A 71 6.76 -3.93 5.90
CA MET A 71 5.81 -2.82 5.97
C MET A 71 6.47 -1.60 6.59
N ILE A 72 6.12 -0.42 6.09
CA ILE A 72 6.40 0.88 6.72
C ILE A 72 5.10 1.66 6.86
N THR A 73 4.87 2.23 8.03
CA THR A 73 3.73 3.10 8.32
C THR A 73 4.21 4.52 8.56
N SER A 74 3.33 5.51 8.32
CA SER A 74 3.63 6.91 8.68
C SER A 74 3.87 7.08 10.19
N GLU A 75 3.23 6.26 11.01
CA GLU A 75 3.49 6.24 12.46
C GLU A 75 4.95 5.86 12.78
N GLU A 76 5.48 4.79 12.16
CA GLU A 76 6.86 4.37 12.33
C GLU A 76 7.85 5.38 11.74
N ALA A 77 7.54 5.94 10.57
CA ALA A 77 8.42 6.87 9.89
C ALA A 77 8.43 8.27 10.52
N GLY A 78 7.38 8.63 11.29
CA GLY A 78 7.15 9.97 11.81
C GLY A 78 6.79 10.99 10.73
N ILE A 79 6.43 10.54 9.52
CA ILE A 79 6.10 11.38 8.38
C ILE A 79 5.22 10.62 7.39
N GLU A 80 4.47 11.35 6.54
CA GLU A 80 3.59 10.77 5.53
C GLU A 80 4.17 10.88 4.11
N LYS A 81 3.64 10.08 3.20
CA LYS A 81 3.82 10.25 1.75
C LYS A 81 3.27 11.62 1.30
N PRO A 82 3.90 12.31 0.35
CA PRO A 82 4.94 11.84 -0.58
C PRO A 82 6.39 12.05 -0.10
N ASN A 83 6.64 12.18 1.19
CA ASN A 83 8.00 12.39 1.69
C ASN A 83 8.91 11.21 1.31
N ARG A 84 10.06 11.50 0.71
CA ARG A 84 11.04 10.53 0.23
C ARG A 84 11.44 9.50 1.28
N ARG A 85 11.53 9.91 2.55
CA ARG A 85 11.91 9.03 3.67
C ARG A 85 11.03 7.77 3.76
N MET A 86 9.72 7.89 3.48
CA MET A 86 8.81 6.73 3.48
C MET A 86 9.25 5.65 2.47
N PHE A 87 9.65 6.09 1.28
CA PHE A 87 10.08 5.22 0.18
C PHE A 87 11.47 4.62 0.45
N ASP A 88 12.41 5.43 0.91
CA ASP A 88 13.75 4.95 1.29
C ASP A 88 13.68 3.90 2.42
N MET A 89 12.79 4.10 3.41
CA MET A 89 12.62 3.17 4.53
C MET A 89 12.04 1.82 4.09
N ILE A 90 11.03 1.80 3.18
CA ILE A 90 10.49 0.52 2.70
C ILE A 90 11.50 -0.23 1.84
N ALA A 91 12.26 0.46 0.96
CA ALA A 91 13.34 -0.17 0.19
C ALA A 91 14.42 -0.77 1.09
N THR A 92 14.83 -0.03 2.13
CA THR A 92 15.78 -0.52 3.15
C THR A 92 15.27 -1.76 3.86
N LYS A 93 14.01 -1.78 4.29
CA LYS A 93 13.40 -2.95 4.94
C LYS A 93 13.33 -4.17 4.02
N LEU A 94 13.12 -3.95 2.74
CA LEU A 94 13.14 -5.00 1.72
C LEU A 94 14.57 -5.44 1.35
N GLY A 95 15.59 -4.67 1.73
CA GLY A 95 16.97 -4.93 1.38
C GLY A 95 17.25 -4.78 -0.12
N VAL A 96 16.66 -3.76 -0.75
CA VAL A 96 16.81 -3.42 -2.17
C VAL A 96 17.09 -1.93 -2.33
N LYS A 97 17.55 -1.52 -3.53
CA LYS A 97 17.71 -0.11 -3.89
C LYS A 97 16.37 0.45 -4.42
N ASN A 98 16.21 1.77 -4.39
CA ASN A 98 14.99 2.41 -4.88
C ASN A 98 14.75 2.16 -6.37
N ASP A 99 15.80 2.13 -7.20
CA ASP A 99 15.70 1.86 -8.63
C ASP A 99 15.35 0.39 -8.99
N GLU A 100 15.40 -0.50 -8.00
CA GLU A 100 14.95 -1.90 -8.12
C GLU A 100 13.47 -2.08 -7.72
N VAL A 101 12.77 -1.00 -7.32
CA VAL A 101 11.39 -1.06 -6.79
C VAL A 101 10.38 -0.58 -7.84
N ILE A 102 9.39 -1.42 -8.13
CA ILE A 102 8.14 -1.00 -8.76
C ILE A 102 7.17 -0.63 -7.64
N TYR A 103 6.79 0.65 -7.58
CA TYR A 103 5.89 1.17 -6.56
C TYR A 103 4.48 1.36 -7.15
N VAL A 104 3.50 0.66 -6.59
CA VAL A 104 2.11 0.68 -7.06
C VAL A 104 1.24 1.41 -6.05
N GLY A 105 0.49 2.41 -6.49
CA GLY A 105 -0.42 3.15 -5.63
C GLY A 105 -1.51 3.90 -6.39
N ASP A 106 -2.57 4.29 -5.69
CA ASP A 106 -3.77 4.92 -6.26
C ASP A 106 -3.77 6.44 -6.18
N SER A 107 -2.95 7.02 -5.30
CA SER A 107 -2.82 8.46 -5.17
C SER A 107 -1.73 9.02 -6.07
N TYR A 108 -2.11 9.76 -7.12
CA TYR A 108 -1.12 10.38 -8.01
C TYR A 108 -0.10 11.22 -7.23
N LYS A 109 -0.57 12.13 -6.36
CA LYS A 109 0.30 13.03 -5.61
C LYS A 109 1.15 12.31 -4.55
N LYS A 110 0.55 11.40 -3.78
CA LYS A 110 1.23 10.74 -2.66
C LYS A 110 2.10 9.57 -3.12
N ASP A 111 1.57 8.71 -3.99
CA ASP A 111 2.22 7.47 -4.39
C ASP A 111 3.08 7.64 -5.64
N VAL A 112 2.48 8.08 -6.75
CA VAL A 112 3.17 8.17 -8.05
C VAL A 112 4.30 9.19 -8.00
N MET A 113 3.99 10.43 -7.61
CA MET A 113 5.01 11.49 -7.53
C MET A 113 6.02 11.22 -6.41
N GLY A 114 5.58 10.66 -5.28
CA GLY A 114 6.47 10.28 -4.18
C GLY A 114 7.48 9.22 -4.59
N ALA A 115 7.03 8.15 -5.24
CA ALA A 115 7.90 7.09 -5.76
C ALA A 115 8.85 7.58 -6.85
N LYS A 116 8.35 8.38 -7.80
CA LYS A 116 9.18 9.01 -8.85
C LYS A 116 10.29 9.86 -8.24
N ASN A 117 9.98 10.72 -7.28
CA ASN A 117 10.95 11.57 -6.60
C ASN A 117 11.95 10.78 -5.74
N ALA A 118 11.57 9.58 -5.29
CA ALA A 118 12.47 8.67 -4.57
C ALA A 118 13.37 7.86 -5.51
N GLY A 119 13.15 7.88 -6.83
CA GLY A 119 13.90 7.11 -7.82
C GLY A 119 13.39 5.69 -8.02
N MET A 120 12.14 5.40 -7.60
CA MET A 120 11.44 4.14 -7.87
C MET A 120 10.69 4.22 -9.22
N THR A 121 10.32 3.08 -9.78
CA THR A 121 9.42 3.01 -10.94
C THR A 121 7.97 3.09 -10.49
N PRO A 122 7.26 4.22 -10.68
CA PRO A 122 5.88 4.36 -10.25
C PRO A 122 4.94 3.67 -11.23
N VAL A 123 3.92 3.00 -10.69
CA VAL A 123 2.77 2.50 -11.43
C VAL A 123 1.50 3.03 -10.77
N TRP A 124 0.71 3.77 -11.53
CA TRP A 124 -0.56 4.30 -11.03
C TRP A 124 -1.67 3.25 -11.15
N TYR A 125 -2.21 2.83 -10.01
CA TYR A 125 -3.38 1.95 -9.99
C TYR A 125 -4.65 2.79 -10.09
N LEU A 126 -5.30 2.75 -11.26
CA LEU A 126 -6.49 3.53 -11.52
C LEU A 126 -7.72 2.87 -10.89
N SER A 127 -8.27 3.48 -9.86
CA SER A 127 -9.66 3.23 -9.51
C SER A 127 -10.56 3.85 -10.59
N LEU A 128 -11.66 3.23 -10.90
CA LEU A 128 -12.59 3.37 -12.04
C LEU A 128 -12.88 4.78 -12.67
N GLN A 129 -12.25 5.86 -12.23
CA GLN A 129 -12.63 7.23 -12.62
C GLN A 129 -11.51 8.16 -13.11
N ASN A 130 -10.24 7.75 -13.09
CA ASN A 130 -9.16 8.66 -13.47
C ASN A 130 -8.62 8.34 -14.87
N LYS A 131 -8.82 9.24 -15.82
CA LYS A 131 -8.04 9.29 -17.06
C LYS A 131 -6.75 10.05 -16.80
N THR A 132 -5.62 9.52 -17.26
CA THR A 132 -4.34 10.21 -17.20
C THR A 132 -3.98 10.74 -18.57
N ASP A 133 -3.56 12.00 -18.63
CA ASP A 133 -2.90 12.60 -19.79
C ASP A 133 -1.37 12.61 -19.60
N GLU A 134 -0.86 11.93 -18.57
CA GLU A 134 0.53 11.99 -18.18
C GLU A 134 1.30 10.73 -18.58
N ASP A 135 2.59 10.89 -18.86
CA ASP A 135 3.53 9.81 -19.24
C ASP A 135 3.94 8.98 -18.00
N VAL A 136 2.96 8.29 -17.42
CA VAL A 136 3.12 7.40 -16.26
C VAL A 136 2.49 6.05 -16.56
N LEU A 137 3.19 4.99 -16.21
CA LEU A 137 2.64 3.63 -16.29
C LEU A 137 1.36 3.55 -15.43
N ALA A 138 0.25 3.21 -16.04
CA ALA A 138 -1.04 3.10 -15.35
C ALA A 138 -1.69 1.75 -15.63
N VAL A 139 -2.36 1.19 -14.62
CA VAL A 139 -3.09 -0.08 -14.70
C VAL A 139 -4.41 0.02 -13.95
N SER A 140 -5.39 -0.76 -14.37
CA SER A 140 -6.69 -0.87 -13.71
C SER A 140 -6.94 -2.26 -13.10
N SER A 141 -6.01 -3.18 -13.30
CA SER A 141 -6.12 -4.57 -12.86
C SER A 141 -4.77 -5.21 -12.54
N TYR A 142 -4.78 -6.27 -11.73
CA TYR A 142 -3.58 -7.04 -11.42
C TYR A 142 -3.02 -7.81 -12.62
N PRO A 143 -3.81 -8.34 -13.57
CA PRO A 143 -3.29 -8.88 -14.82
C PRO A 143 -2.48 -7.87 -15.65
N GLU A 144 -2.94 -6.59 -15.73
CA GLU A 144 -2.18 -5.53 -16.39
C GLU A 144 -0.88 -5.23 -15.64
N LEU A 145 -0.93 -5.15 -14.31
CA LEU A 145 0.26 -4.96 -13.47
C LEU A 145 1.28 -6.09 -13.67
N LYS A 146 0.82 -7.35 -13.76
CA LYS A 146 1.68 -8.50 -14.04
C LYS A 146 2.41 -8.35 -15.38
N ASN A 147 1.75 -7.82 -16.41
CA ASN A 147 2.40 -7.56 -17.70
C ASN A 147 3.50 -6.51 -17.60
N ILE A 148 3.31 -5.46 -16.77
CA ILE A 148 4.37 -4.47 -16.52
C ILE A 148 5.57 -5.12 -15.84
N VAL A 149 5.34 -5.87 -14.76
CA VAL A 149 6.42 -6.55 -14.04
C VAL A 149 7.18 -7.51 -14.94
N ASN A 150 6.48 -8.28 -15.79
CA ASN A 150 7.11 -9.22 -16.73
C ASN A 150 8.01 -8.55 -17.78
N ARG A 151 7.77 -7.29 -18.13
CA ARG A 151 8.60 -6.52 -19.06
C ARG A 151 9.81 -5.86 -18.39
N ALA A 152 9.75 -5.65 -17.10
CA ALA A 152 10.79 -5.02 -16.31
C ALA A 152 11.87 -6.01 -15.82
N MET A 153 11.59 -7.30 -15.88
CA MET A 153 12.50 -8.40 -15.53
C MET A 153 13.22 -8.95 -16.77
#